data_32772e69d02d9fd6f3736785cddea86e
#
_entry.id   32772e69d02d9fd6f3736785cddea86e
#
_cell.length_a   1.000
_cell.length_b   1.000
_cell.length_c   1.000
_cell.angle_alpha   90.00
_cell.angle_beta   90.00
_cell.angle_gamma   90.00
#
_symmetry.space_group_name_H-M   'P 1'
#
loop_
_entity.id
_entity.type
_entity.pdbx_description
1 polymer ?
#
loop_
_entity_poly.entity_id
_entity_poly.type
_entity_poly.pdbx_seq_one_letter_code
_entity_poly.pdbx_strand_id
1 'polypeptide(L)'
;RRDKIRVLMAQQNIEAALITCNVNLLYTYGRIVSGYLYLPLHSPALLFIKRPNNITGEHVFPIRKPEQIPDLIKENNLPMPQKLMLEGDELSFTEYNRLAAIFPESEIVNGTPLIREARSVKTPVEIELFRRSGVAHAKAYDQIPSVYRPGMTDLEFSIEIERLMRLQGNLGIFRVFGQSMEIFMGSVLTGDNAAYPSPYDFALGGEGLDPALPGGLNKTPLKEGQSVMVDLGGNFNGYMGDMS
;
A
#
# COMPACT_ATOMS: atom_id res chain seq x y z
N ARG A 1 -2.91 5.83 -16.06
CA ARG A 1 -2.56 4.69 -15.18
C ARG A 1 -3.09 3.37 -15.76
N ARG A 2 -4.40 3.27 -15.98
CA ARG A 2 -4.99 2.06 -16.61
C ARG A 2 -4.37 1.73 -17.96
N ASP A 3 -4.08 2.74 -18.78
CA ASP A 3 -3.48 2.55 -20.10
C ASP A 3 -2.05 2.01 -20.04
N LYS A 4 -1.28 2.37 -19.00
CA LYS A 4 0.03 1.73 -18.77
C LYS A 4 -0.11 0.22 -18.51
N ILE A 5 -1.07 -0.14 -17.66
CA ILE A 5 -1.35 -1.57 -17.39
C ILE A 5 -1.76 -2.27 -18.69
N ARG A 6 -2.65 -1.66 -19.50
CA ARG A 6 -3.08 -2.24 -20.77
C ARG A 6 -1.94 -2.44 -21.76
N VAL A 7 -1.01 -1.50 -21.84
CA VAL A 7 0.19 -1.65 -22.69
C VAL A 7 1.00 -2.88 -22.31
N LEU A 8 1.25 -3.07 -21.01
CA LEU A 8 1.98 -4.23 -20.49
C LEU A 8 1.18 -5.53 -20.66
N MET A 9 -0.15 -5.49 -20.47
CA MET A 9 -1.03 -6.63 -20.74
C MET A 9 -0.95 -7.06 -22.20
N ALA A 10 -1.01 -6.11 -23.14
CA ALA A 10 -0.91 -6.39 -24.57
C ALA A 10 0.39 -7.10 -24.95
N GLN A 11 1.52 -6.70 -24.36
CA GLN A 11 2.84 -7.32 -24.58
C GLN A 11 2.88 -8.80 -24.14
N GLN A 12 2.02 -9.19 -23.20
CA GLN A 12 1.94 -10.55 -22.66
C GLN A 12 0.70 -11.33 -23.12
N ASN A 13 -0.03 -10.79 -24.11
CA ASN A 13 -1.28 -11.33 -24.62
C ASN A 13 -2.33 -11.56 -23.50
N ILE A 14 -2.37 -10.69 -22.50
CA ILE A 14 -3.37 -10.72 -21.42
C ILE A 14 -4.57 -9.87 -21.86
N GLU A 15 -5.77 -10.46 -21.83
CA GLU A 15 -6.97 -9.82 -22.35
C GLU A 15 -7.73 -9.02 -21.29
N ALA A 16 -7.60 -9.41 -20.02
CA ALA A 16 -8.21 -8.68 -18.91
C ALA A 16 -7.42 -8.83 -17.60
N ALA A 17 -7.68 -7.91 -16.68
CA ALA A 17 -7.22 -7.97 -15.30
C ALA A 17 -8.38 -7.89 -14.33
N LEU A 18 -8.35 -8.65 -13.24
CA LEU A 18 -9.25 -8.50 -12.11
C LEU A 18 -8.45 -8.02 -10.90
N ILE A 19 -8.64 -6.76 -10.53
CA ILE A 19 -7.88 -6.03 -9.52
C ILE A 19 -8.73 -5.89 -8.26
N THR A 20 -8.19 -6.27 -7.10
CA THR A 20 -8.88 -6.22 -5.81
C THR A 20 -8.03 -5.65 -4.68
N CYS A 21 -6.70 -5.67 -4.80
CA CYS A 21 -5.81 -5.15 -3.77
C CYS A 21 -5.98 -3.64 -3.58
N ASN A 22 -6.08 -3.20 -2.34
CA ASN A 22 -6.35 -1.81 -1.97
C ASN A 22 -5.44 -0.81 -2.67
N VAL A 23 -4.13 -1.07 -2.70
CA VAL A 23 -3.15 -0.18 -3.32
C VAL A 23 -3.36 -0.07 -4.84
N ASN A 24 -3.75 -1.16 -5.48
CA ASN A 24 -3.98 -1.21 -6.91
C ASN A 24 -5.37 -0.68 -7.30
N LEU A 25 -6.37 -0.83 -6.45
CA LEU A 25 -7.65 -0.11 -6.57
C LEU A 25 -7.46 1.41 -6.44
N LEU A 26 -6.67 1.87 -5.47
CA LEU A 26 -6.32 3.28 -5.36
C LEU A 26 -5.60 3.79 -6.62
N TYR A 27 -4.66 3.01 -7.15
CA TYR A 27 -3.91 3.35 -8.36
C TYR A 27 -4.79 3.43 -9.60
N THR A 28 -5.69 2.47 -9.79
CA THR A 28 -6.48 2.29 -11.03
C THR A 28 -7.83 3.00 -11.02
N TYR A 29 -8.46 3.08 -9.86
CA TYR A 29 -9.78 3.69 -9.69
C TYR A 29 -9.76 5.03 -8.93
N GLY A 30 -8.70 5.28 -8.14
CA GLY A 30 -8.56 6.49 -7.32
C GLY A 30 -9.19 6.40 -5.94
N ARG A 31 -9.79 5.26 -5.59
CA ARG A 31 -10.42 5.01 -4.29
C ARG A 31 -10.33 3.54 -3.90
N ILE A 32 -10.17 3.28 -2.61
CA ILE A 32 -10.26 1.94 -2.04
C ILE A 32 -11.72 1.58 -1.81
N VAL A 33 -12.10 0.41 -2.28
CA VAL A 33 -13.43 -0.18 -2.08
C VAL A 33 -13.30 -1.66 -1.75
N SER A 34 -14.29 -2.24 -1.08
CA SER A 34 -14.41 -3.69 -1.02
C SER A 34 -15.08 -4.18 -2.31
N GLY A 35 -14.31 -4.69 -3.23
CA GLY A 35 -14.80 -5.05 -4.57
C GLY A 35 -13.68 -5.42 -5.53
N TYR A 36 -14.00 -5.38 -6.81
CA TYR A 36 -13.12 -5.80 -7.90
C TYR A 36 -13.21 -4.81 -9.05
N LEU A 37 -12.07 -4.40 -9.58
CA LEU A 37 -12.02 -3.68 -10.86
C LEU A 37 -11.65 -4.67 -11.96
N TYR A 38 -12.58 -4.91 -12.87
CA TYR A 38 -12.32 -5.64 -14.12
C TYR A 38 -11.81 -4.65 -15.15
N LEU A 39 -10.59 -4.85 -15.63
CA LEU A 39 -9.92 -4.01 -16.61
C LEU A 39 -9.71 -4.82 -17.90
N PRO A 40 -10.62 -4.76 -18.88
CA PRO A 40 -10.41 -5.36 -20.18
C PRO A 40 -9.39 -4.55 -20.99
N LEU A 41 -8.71 -5.21 -21.94
CA LEU A 41 -7.67 -4.61 -22.76
C LEU A 41 -8.19 -3.46 -23.62
N HIS A 42 -9.36 -3.60 -24.23
CA HIS A 42 -9.88 -2.68 -25.23
C HIS A 42 -11.21 -1.98 -24.89
N SER A 43 -11.78 -2.25 -23.71
CA SER A 43 -13.11 -1.74 -23.34
C SER A 43 -13.05 -0.92 -22.03
N PRO A 44 -14.10 -0.17 -21.67
CA PRO A 44 -14.19 0.49 -20.38
C PRO A 44 -14.01 -0.51 -19.22
N ALA A 45 -13.38 -0.05 -18.15
CA ALA A 45 -13.24 -0.85 -16.96
C ALA A 45 -14.56 -0.90 -16.19
N LEU A 46 -14.92 -2.08 -15.65
CA LEU A 46 -16.10 -2.29 -14.83
C LEU A 46 -15.68 -2.40 -13.36
N LEU A 47 -16.38 -1.69 -12.48
CA LEU A 47 -16.15 -1.76 -11.04
C LEU A 47 -17.29 -2.52 -10.36
N PHE A 48 -16.97 -3.64 -9.73
CA PHE A 48 -17.89 -4.48 -8.97
C PHE A 48 -17.71 -4.21 -7.48
N ILE A 49 -18.70 -3.60 -6.82
CA ILE A 49 -18.57 -3.12 -5.45
C ILE A 49 -19.44 -3.95 -4.49
N LYS A 50 -18.80 -4.45 -3.43
CA LYS A 50 -19.49 -5.01 -2.26
C LYS A 50 -19.81 -3.92 -1.23
N ARG A 51 -18.86 -3.01 -0.96
CA ARG A 51 -18.97 -1.90 0.00
C ARG A 51 -17.99 -0.77 -0.36
N PRO A 52 -18.33 0.53 -0.10
CA PRO A 52 -19.65 0.99 0.32
C PRO A 52 -20.66 0.92 -0.84
N ASN A 53 -21.93 0.90 -0.53
CA ASN A 53 -23.03 0.75 -1.51
C ASN A 53 -23.54 2.08 -2.08
N ASN A 54 -22.96 3.21 -1.68
CA ASN A 54 -23.34 4.55 -2.12
C ASN A 54 -22.50 5.10 -3.28
N ILE A 55 -21.66 4.25 -3.89
CA ILE A 55 -20.89 4.62 -5.08
C ILE A 55 -21.69 4.17 -6.30
N THR A 56 -22.00 5.13 -7.17
CA THR A 56 -22.76 4.91 -8.41
C THR A 56 -21.99 5.45 -9.61
N GLY A 57 -22.29 4.95 -10.79
CA GLY A 57 -21.68 5.37 -12.05
C GLY A 57 -22.06 4.42 -13.17
N GLU A 58 -21.81 4.83 -14.42
CA GLU A 58 -22.17 4.06 -15.62
C GLU A 58 -21.57 2.65 -15.65
N HIS A 59 -20.36 2.49 -15.12
CA HIS A 59 -19.64 1.20 -15.12
C HIS A 59 -19.41 0.68 -13.69
N VAL A 60 -20.33 1.01 -12.77
CA VAL A 60 -20.26 0.61 -11.35
C VAL A 60 -21.45 -0.30 -11.03
N PHE A 61 -21.15 -1.51 -10.60
CA PHE A 61 -22.15 -2.55 -10.37
C PHE A 61 -22.06 -3.05 -8.92
N PRO A 62 -23.15 -2.95 -8.14
CA PRO A 62 -23.19 -3.56 -6.81
C PRO A 62 -23.25 -5.09 -6.92
N ILE A 63 -22.41 -5.76 -6.14
CA ILE A 63 -22.40 -7.22 -6.04
C ILE A 63 -22.41 -7.69 -4.59
N ARG A 64 -22.94 -8.89 -4.35
CA ARG A 64 -22.86 -9.56 -3.05
C ARG A 64 -21.68 -10.54 -2.99
N LYS A 65 -21.36 -11.17 -4.10
CA LYS A 65 -20.33 -12.20 -4.22
C LYS A 65 -19.66 -12.15 -5.61
N PRO A 66 -18.38 -12.56 -5.73
CA PRO A 66 -17.65 -12.47 -7.00
C PRO A 66 -18.22 -13.37 -8.11
N GLU A 67 -18.98 -14.41 -7.78
CA GLU A 67 -19.63 -15.30 -8.75
C GLU A 67 -20.65 -14.58 -9.65
N GLN A 68 -21.04 -13.35 -9.33
CA GLN A 68 -21.90 -12.50 -10.17
C GLN A 68 -21.12 -11.79 -11.29
N ILE A 69 -19.79 -11.74 -11.21
CA ILE A 69 -18.93 -10.98 -12.15
C ILE A 69 -19.07 -11.47 -13.60
N PRO A 70 -19.01 -12.78 -13.91
CA PRO A 70 -19.12 -13.24 -15.30
C PRO A 70 -20.44 -12.85 -15.97
N ASP A 71 -21.53 -12.90 -15.24
CA ASP A 71 -22.84 -12.53 -15.80
C ASP A 71 -22.89 -11.02 -16.09
N LEU A 72 -22.40 -10.19 -15.17
CA LEU A 72 -22.32 -8.75 -15.38
C LEU A 72 -21.36 -8.36 -16.53
N ILE A 73 -20.28 -9.10 -16.75
CA ILE A 73 -19.41 -8.91 -17.93
C ILE A 73 -20.20 -9.15 -19.21
N LYS A 74 -20.96 -10.26 -19.28
CA LYS A 74 -21.81 -10.60 -20.43
C LYS A 74 -22.94 -9.59 -20.65
N GLU A 75 -23.62 -9.17 -19.59
CA GLU A 75 -24.67 -8.14 -19.63
C GLU A 75 -24.15 -6.79 -20.17
N ASN A 76 -22.88 -6.50 -20.00
CA ASN A 76 -22.22 -5.32 -20.57
C ASN A 76 -21.64 -5.58 -21.98
N ASN A 77 -22.02 -6.67 -22.64
CA ASN A 77 -21.61 -7.07 -23.98
C ASN A 77 -20.07 -7.20 -24.13
N LEU A 78 -19.39 -7.58 -23.05
CA LEU A 78 -17.95 -7.83 -23.08
C LEU A 78 -17.69 -9.34 -23.25
N PRO A 79 -16.68 -9.72 -24.06
CA PRO A 79 -16.27 -11.11 -24.17
C PRO A 79 -15.64 -11.60 -22.87
N MET A 80 -15.82 -12.88 -22.57
CA MET A 80 -15.02 -13.52 -21.51
C MET A 80 -13.57 -13.63 -21.96
N PRO A 81 -12.59 -13.30 -21.11
CA PRO A 81 -11.19 -13.32 -21.49
C PRO A 81 -10.68 -14.75 -21.63
N GLN A 82 -9.87 -15.00 -22.66
CA GLN A 82 -9.13 -16.27 -22.75
C GLN A 82 -7.93 -16.28 -21.80
N LYS A 83 -7.33 -15.11 -21.53
CA LYS A 83 -6.24 -14.95 -20.58
C LYS A 83 -6.52 -13.81 -19.62
N LEU A 84 -6.65 -14.16 -18.34
CA LEU A 84 -7.01 -13.25 -17.25
C LEU A 84 -5.87 -13.18 -16.22
N MET A 85 -5.44 -11.98 -15.87
CA MET A 85 -4.51 -11.82 -14.75
C MET A 85 -5.23 -11.54 -13.43
N LEU A 86 -4.78 -12.21 -12.37
CA LEU A 86 -5.11 -11.95 -10.97
C LEU A 86 -3.88 -11.46 -10.21
N GLU A 87 -4.09 -10.85 -9.06
CA GLU A 87 -3.00 -10.38 -8.17
C GLU A 87 -2.48 -11.53 -7.29
N GLY A 88 -1.80 -12.50 -7.91
CA GLY A 88 -1.46 -13.79 -7.32
C GLY A 88 -0.57 -13.71 -6.07
N ASP A 89 0.31 -12.70 -5.96
CA ASP A 89 1.18 -12.51 -4.78
C ASP A 89 0.46 -11.84 -3.60
N GLU A 90 -0.71 -11.26 -3.84
CA GLU A 90 -1.45 -10.47 -2.86
C GLU A 90 -2.72 -11.18 -2.34
N LEU A 91 -3.24 -12.11 -3.13
CA LEU A 91 -4.44 -12.86 -2.78
C LEU A 91 -4.10 -14.04 -1.87
N SER A 92 -4.98 -14.32 -0.90
CA SER A 92 -4.90 -15.60 -0.22
C SER A 92 -5.13 -16.75 -1.21
N PHE A 93 -4.56 -17.92 -0.93
CA PHE A 93 -4.77 -19.12 -1.74
C PHE A 93 -6.27 -19.42 -1.99
N THR A 94 -7.08 -19.24 -0.95
CA THR A 94 -8.54 -19.46 -1.05
C THR A 94 -9.22 -18.46 -1.99
N GLU A 95 -8.87 -17.17 -1.88
CA GLU A 95 -9.47 -16.14 -2.73
C GLU A 95 -8.98 -16.30 -4.19
N TYR A 96 -7.70 -16.59 -4.39
CA TYR A 96 -7.16 -16.87 -5.73
C TYR A 96 -7.91 -18.01 -6.43
N ASN A 97 -8.03 -19.16 -5.76
CA ASN A 97 -8.75 -20.32 -6.33
C ASN A 97 -10.23 -20.03 -6.56
N ARG A 98 -10.87 -19.28 -5.67
CA ARG A 98 -12.26 -18.87 -5.84
C ARG A 98 -12.44 -17.99 -7.08
N LEU A 99 -11.56 -17.01 -7.27
CA LEU A 99 -11.60 -16.11 -8.41
C LEU A 99 -11.26 -16.85 -9.72
N ALA A 100 -10.28 -17.75 -9.70
CA ALA A 100 -9.96 -18.59 -10.84
C ALA A 100 -11.16 -19.48 -11.25
N ALA A 101 -11.87 -20.08 -10.29
CA ALA A 101 -13.00 -20.96 -10.54
C ALA A 101 -14.19 -20.27 -11.21
N ILE A 102 -14.35 -18.96 -11.09
CA ILE A 102 -15.42 -18.23 -11.78
C ILE A 102 -15.10 -17.88 -13.24
N PHE A 103 -13.86 -18.15 -13.69
CA PHE A 103 -13.41 -18.00 -15.08
C PHE A 103 -12.84 -19.34 -15.60
N PRO A 104 -13.64 -20.40 -15.67
CA PRO A 104 -13.16 -21.77 -15.92
C PRO A 104 -12.49 -21.95 -17.29
N GLU A 105 -12.85 -21.13 -18.27
CA GLU A 105 -12.31 -21.20 -19.63
C GLU A 105 -11.09 -20.28 -19.84
N SER A 106 -10.69 -19.52 -18.80
CA SER A 106 -9.59 -18.58 -18.91
C SER A 106 -8.28 -19.19 -18.39
N GLU A 107 -7.19 -18.93 -19.10
CA GLU A 107 -5.84 -19.10 -18.56
C GLU A 107 -5.62 -18.04 -17.47
N ILE A 108 -5.44 -18.45 -16.24
CA ILE A 108 -5.19 -17.54 -15.12
C ILE A 108 -3.69 -17.35 -14.93
N VAL A 109 -3.24 -16.08 -14.95
CA VAL A 109 -1.83 -15.72 -14.76
C VAL A 109 -1.65 -14.74 -13.59
N ASN A 110 -0.46 -14.75 -12.97
CA ASN A 110 -0.11 -13.79 -11.94
C ASN A 110 0.22 -12.43 -12.56
N GLY A 111 -0.61 -11.43 -12.31
CA GLY A 111 -0.45 -10.06 -12.79
C GLY A 111 0.23 -9.12 -11.81
N THR A 112 0.58 -9.56 -10.60
CA THR A 112 1.18 -8.70 -9.57
C THR A 112 2.46 -8.02 -10.06
N PRO A 113 3.44 -8.73 -10.68
CA PRO A 113 4.67 -8.10 -11.19
C PRO A 113 4.36 -7.03 -12.25
N LEU A 114 3.42 -7.29 -13.15
CA LEU A 114 3.01 -6.35 -14.21
C LEU A 114 2.44 -5.05 -13.63
N ILE A 115 1.57 -5.16 -12.61
CA ILE A 115 1.00 -3.97 -11.96
C ILE A 115 2.07 -3.19 -11.20
N ARG A 116 3.00 -3.88 -10.55
CA ARG A 116 4.16 -3.25 -9.87
C ARG A 116 5.04 -2.51 -10.88
N GLU A 117 5.31 -3.10 -12.05
CA GLU A 117 6.03 -2.44 -13.14
C GLU A 117 5.28 -1.18 -13.62
N ALA A 118 3.98 -1.26 -13.88
CA ALA A 118 3.18 -0.09 -14.25
C ALA A 118 3.26 1.04 -13.21
N ARG A 119 3.34 0.72 -11.93
CA ARG A 119 3.44 1.67 -10.81
C ARG A 119 4.87 2.18 -10.57
N SER A 120 5.90 1.51 -11.05
CA SER A 120 7.30 1.88 -10.80
C SER A 120 7.63 3.25 -11.42
N VAL A 121 7.09 3.57 -12.59
CA VAL A 121 7.27 4.85 -13.28
C VAL A 121 6.07 5.76 -13.00
N LYS A 122 6.30 6.83 -12.26
CA LYS A 122 5.27 7.75 -11.79
C LYS A 122 4.85 8.74 -12.87
N THR A 123 3.58 9.09 -12.90
CA THR A 123 3.04 10.17 -13.76
C THR A 123 3.36 11.54 -13.14
N PRO A 124 3.30 12.64 -13.93
CA PRO A 124 3.49 13.99 -13.37
C PRO A 124 2.57 14.32 -12.19
N VAL A 125 1.31 13.87 -12.22
CA VAL A 125 0.37 14.05 -11.12
C VAL A 125 0.82 13.29 -9.86
N GLU A 126 1.32 12.08 -10.01
CA GLU A 126 1.85 11.28 -8.89
C GLU A 126 3.11 11.93 -8.31
N ILE A 127 4.00 12.44 -9.15
CA ILE A 127 5.19 13.17 -8.71
C ILE A 127 4.80 14.40 -7.87
N GLU A 128 3.77 15.13 -8.28
CA GLU A 128 3.28 16.29 -7.51
C GLU A 128 2.70 15.86 -6.16
N LEU A 129 1.99 14.73 -6.08
CA LEU A 129 1.50 14.18 -4.83
C LEU A 129 2.64 13.76 -3.89
N PHE A 130 3.71 13.15 -4.43
CA PHE A 130 4.93 12.86 -3.68
C PHE A 130 5.60 14.14 -3.13
N ARG A 131 5.70 15.20 -3.95
CA ARG A 131 6.26 16.49 -3.50
C ARG A 131 5.47 17.08 -2.36
N ARG A 132 4.14 17.09 -2.44
CA ARG A 132 3.27 17.57 -1.35
C ARG A 132 3.44 16.74 -0.09
N SER A 133 3.53 15.43 -0.23
CA SER A 133 3.81 14.52 0.88
C SER A 133 5.15 14.84 1.53
N GLY A 134 6.21 15.02 0.72
CA GLY A 134 7.55 15.39 1.21
C GLY A 134 7.59 16.74 1.93
N VAL A 135 6.88 17.75 1.43
CA VAL A 135 6.78 19.06 2.11
C VAL A 135 6.10 18.94 3.48
N ALA A 136 5.02 18.16 3.57
CA ALA A 136 4.34 17.94 4.85
C ALA A 136 5.21 17.14 5.82
N HIS A 137 5.96 16.16 5.32
CA HIS A 137 6.91 15.38 6.08
C HIS A 137 8.04 16.25 6.65
N ALA A 138 8.69 17.04 5.80
CA ALA A 138 9.75 17.97 6.22
C ALA A 138 9.27 18.94 7.30
N LYS A 139 8.05 19.49 7.16
CA LYS A 139 7.47 20.36 8.20
C LYS A 139 7.32 19.69 9.57
N ALA A 140 7.04 18.39 9.60
CA ALA A 140 7.01 17.64 10.85
C ALA A 140 8.43 17.46 11.40
N TYR A 141 9.40 17.13 10.55
CA TYR A 141 10.79 16.95 10.92
C TYR A 141 11.44 18.23 11.46
N ASP A 142 11.15 19.40 10.87
CA ASP A 142 11.61 20.70 11.35
C ASP A 142 11.18 20.99 12.81
N GLN A 143 10.12 20.35 13.28
CA GLN A 143 9.61 20.53 14.64
C GLN A 143 10.16 19.51 15.65
N ILE A 144 10.85 18.45 15.20
CA ILE A 144 11.35 17.38 16.07
C ILE A 144 12.20 17.93 17.24
N PRO A 145 13.16 18.87 17.03
CA PRO A 145 13.93 19.40 18.15
C PRO A 145 13.08 20.08 19.22
N SER A 146 11.93 20.62 18.85
CA SER A 146 11.06 21.36 19.78
C SER A 146 10.29 20.47 20.77
N VAL A 147 10.18 19.18 20.48
CA VAL A 147 9.45 18.22 21.34
C VAL A 147 10.38 17.39 22.23
N TYR A 148 11.68 17.51 22.03
CA TYR A 148 12.66 16.89 22.93
C TYR A 148 12.61 17.50 24.34
N ARG A 149 12.65 16.67 25.35
CA ARG A 149 12.82 17.06 26.76
C ARG A 149 13.90 16.18 27.40
N PRO A 150 14.81 16.76 28.23
CA PRO A 150 15.79 15.95 28.94
C PRO A 150 15.15 14.82 29.74
N GLY A 151 15.73 13.64 29.66
CA GLY A 151 15.26 12.44 30.36
C GLY A 151 14.21 11.62 29.61
N MET A 152 13.78 12.05 28.43
CA MET A 152 12.90 11.23 27.58
C MET A 152 13.59 9.93 27.16
N THR A 153 12.79 8.88 26.99
CA THR A 153 13.17 7.67 26.28
C THR A 153 12.92 7.79 24.78
N ASP A 154 13.51 6.90 23.99
CA ASP A 154 13.24 6.77 22.55
C ASP A 154 11.74 6.58 22.27
N LEU A 155 11.03 5.82 23.10
CA LEU A 155 9.57 5.63 23.00
C LEU A 155 8.81 6.95 23.20
N GLU A 156 9.09 7.70 24.26
CA GLU A 156 8.40 8.97 24.53
C GLU A 156 8.67 9.98 23.43
N PHE A 157 9.90 10.00 22.93
CA PHE A 157 10.27 10.89 21.82
C PHE A 157 9.58 10.48 20.51
N SER A 158 9.53 9.19 20.20
CA SER A 158 8.80 8.66 19.04
C SER A 158 7.32 9.05 19.07
N ILE A 159 6.65 8.92 20.22
CA ILE A 159 5.24 9.31 20.38
C ILE A 159 5.03 10.80 20.05
N GLU A 160 5.92 11.67 20.53
CA GLU A 160 5.82 13.11 20.21
C GLU A 160 6.07 13.38 18.71
N ILE A 161 7.02 12.69 18.08
CA ILE A 161 7.27 12.82 16.65
C ILE A 161 6.06 12.31 15.83
N GLU A 162 5.52 11.17 16.19
CA GLU A 162 4.29 10.65 15.57
C GLU A 162 3.13 11.63 15.71
N ARG A 163 3.00 12.28 16.87
CA ARG A 163 2.00 13.33 17.09
C ARG A 163 2.21 14.49 16.11
N LEU A 164 3.44 14.97 15.92
CA LEU A 164 3.75 15.99 14.93
C LEU A 164 3.39 15.57 13.52
N MET A 165 3.76 14.35 13.12
CA MET A 165 3.44 13.78 11.84
C MET A 165 1.92 13.75 11.60
N ARG A 166 1.14 13.29 12.58
CA ARG A 166 -0.33 13.24 12.52
C ARG A 166 -0.94 14.63 12.41
N LEU A 167 -0.43 15.63 13.13
CA LEU A 167 -0.89 17.02 13.06
C LEU A 167 -0.60 17.66 11.69
N GLN A 168 0.44 17.22 10.98
CA GLN A 168 0.72 17.63 9.60
C GLN A 168 -0.11 16.86 8.56
N GLY A 169 -0.99 15.94 9.00
CA GLY A 169 -1.90 15.20 8.13
C GLY A 169 -1.44 13.81 7.71
N ASN A 170 -0.41 13.25 8.35
CA ASN A 170 -0.02 11.85 8.13
C ASN A 170 -1.19 10.92 8.48
N LEU A 171 -1.50 9.98 7.60
CA LEU A 171 -2.59 9.02 7.80
C LEU A 171 -2.31 8.00 8.90
N GLY A 172 -1.05 7.89 9.39
CA GLY A 172 -0.64 6.98 10.45
C GLY A 172 -0.64 5.51 10.03
N ILE A 173 -0.55 5.26 8.75
CA ILE A 173 -0.48 3.91 8.18
C ILE A 173 0.70 3.85 7.24
N PHE A 174 1.57 2.87 7.45
CA PHE A 174 2.59 2.47 6.50
C PHE A 174 2.23 1.09 5.94
N ARG A 175 2.51 0.85 4.66
CA ARG A 175 2.22 -0.42 4.01
C ARG A 175 3.45 -0.91 3.27
N VAL A 176 3.77 -2.17 3.51
CA VAL A 176 4.89 -2.85 2.85
C VAL A 176 4.40 -4.12 2.17
N PHE A 177 5.23 -4.65 1.28
CA PHE A 177 5.07 -5.96 0.69
C PHE A 177 5.83 -7.00 1.51
N GLY A 178 5.33 -8.23 1.54
CA GLY A 178 5.97 -9.34 2.21
C GLY A 178 5.10 -9.96 3.30
N GLN A 179 5.49 -11.14 3.75
CA GLN A 179 4.83 -11.83 4.84
C GLN A 179 5.43 -11.39 6.17
N SER A 180 4.60 -11.36 7.20
CA SER A 180 5.00 -10.99 8.57
C SER A 180 5.67 -9.62 8.67
N MET A 181 5.29 -8.70 7.80
CA MET A 181 5.81 -7.34 7.73
C MET A 181 4.88 -6.40 8.48
N GLU A 182 4.89 -6.49 9.80
CA GLU A 182 4.14 -5.59 10.67
C GLU A 182 4.94 -4.31 10.86
N ILE A 183 4.44 -3.19 10.32
CA ILE A 183 5.11 -1.90 10.37
C ILE A 183 4.24 -0.83 11.01
N PHE A 184 4.78 -0.20 12.03
CA PHE A 184 4.41 1.11 12.53
C PHE A 184 5.07 2.21 11.66
N MET A 185 4.90 3.48 12.01
CA MET A 185 5.36 4.59 11.13
C MET A 185 6.87 4.68 10.94
N GLY A 186 7.67 4.03 11.79
CA GLY A 186 9.13 4.01 11.69
C GLY A 186 9.79 3.79 13.04
N SER A 187 11.09 4.10 13.12
CA SER A 187 11.91 3.86 14.31
C SER A 187 12.61 5.13 14.79
N VAL A 188 12.73 5.24 16.12
CA VAL A 188 13.63 6.17 16.79
C VAL A 188 14.63 5.33 17.57
N LEU A 189 15.91 5.42 17.21
CA LEU A 189 16.95 4.59 17.77
C LEU A 189 18.09 5.45 18.34
N THR A 190 18.60 5.04 19.50
CA THR A 190 19.72 5.69 20.17
C THR A 190 20.57 4.69 20.96
N GLY A 191 21.82 5.06 21.24
CA GLY A 191 22.72 4.26 22.06
C GLY A 191 22.91 2.84 21.54
N ASP A 192 23.06 1.88 22.46
CA ASP A 192 23.33 0.47 22.12
C ASP A 192 22.17 -0.16 21.35
N ASN A 193 20.93 0.29 21.56
CA ASN A 193 19.77 -0.19 20.84
C ASN A 193 19.86 0.07 19.33
N ALA A 194 20.52 1.14 18.92
CA ALA A 194 20.72 1.43 17.49
C ALA A 194 21.62 0.41 16.77
N ALA A 195 22.45 -0.33 17.49
CA ALA A 195 23.30 -1.38 16.97
C ALA A 195 22.70 -2.79 17.08
N TYR A 196 21.52 -2.92 17.71
CA TYR A 196 20.88 -4.22 17.89
C TYR A 196 20.26 -4.71 16.56
N PRO A 197 20.53 -5.96 16.14
CA PRO A 197 20.02 -6.49 14.89
C PRO A 197 18.51 -6.73 14.94
N SER A 198 17.82 -6.44 13.81
CA SER A 198 16.40 -6.75 13.62
C SER A 198 16.23 -8.00 12.75
N PRO A 199 15.20 -8.83 12.94
CA PRO A 199 14.87 -9.92 12.05
C PRO A 199 14.18 -9.46 10.75
N TYR A 200 13.85 -8.19 10.61
CA TYR A 200 13.16 -7.64 9.45
C TYR A 200 14.15 -7.12 8.40
N ASP A 201 13.96 -7.46 7.15
CA ASP A 201 14.85 -7.03 6.04
C ASP A 201 14.83 -5.53 5.75
N PHE A 202 13.78 -4.85 6.20
CA PHE A 202 13.59 -3.40 5.95
C PHE A 202 13.79 -2.56 7.20
N ALA A 203 13.84 -3.17 8.37
CA ALA A 203 13.92 -2.43 9.62
C ALA A 203 15.37 -2.06 9.93
N LEU A 204 15.53 -0.83 10.31
CA LEU A 204 16.70 -0.36 11.00
C LEU A 204 16.82 -1.12 12.32
N GLY A 205 17.72 -1.71 12.77
CA GLY A 205 17.92 -2.46 14.01
C GLY A 205 16.96 -2.15 15.17
N GLY A 206 17.41 -2.41 16.37
CA GLY A 206 16.63 -2.23 17.59
C GLY A 206 16.03 -3.53 18.12
N GLU A 207 16.01 -3.65 19.44
CA GLU A 207 15.51 -4.84 20.16
C GLU A 207 13.98 -4.92 20.11
N GLY A 208 13.31 -3.75 20.07
CA GLY A 208 11.87 -3.67 20.21
C GLY A 208 11.39 -3.68 21.66
N LEU A 209 10.11 -3.40 21.85
CA LEU A 209 9.46 -3.36 23.16
C LEU A 209 9.05 -4.73 23.67
N ASP A 210 8.85 -5.70 22.80
CA ASP A 210 8.32 -7.00 23.10
C ASP A 210 8.77 -8.03 22.05
N PRO A 211 9.04 -9.30 22.42
CA PRO A 211 9.38 -10.34 21.46
C PRO A 211 8.33 -10.55 20.33
N ALA A 212 7.10 -10.09 20.53
CA ALA A 212 6.07 -10.12 19.49
C ALA A 212 6.33 -9.10 18.36
N LEU A 213 7.11 -8.04 18.64
CA LEU A 213 7.53 -7.04 17.67
C LEU A 213 9.03 -6.71 17.91
N PRO A 214 9.94 -7.60 17.46
CA PRO A 214 11.37 -7.55 17.78
C PRO A 214 12.12 -6.61 16.83
N GLY A 215 11.88 -5.32 16.96
CA GLY A 215 12.53 -4.28 16.17
C GLY A 215 12.16 -2.88 16.63
N GLY A 216 13.05 -1.93 16.40
CA GLY A 216 12.83 -0.56 16.77
C GLY A 216 13.16 -0.20 18.22
N LEU A 217 12.50 0.81 18.73
CA LEU A 217 12.70 1.38 20.07
C LEU A 217 12.45 0.38 21.22
N ASN A 218 13.14 0.57 22.35
CA ASN A 218 13.05 -0.31 23.51
C ASN A 218 13.03 0.40 24.86
N LYS A 219 12.65 1.69 24.91
CA LYS A 219 12.69 2.58 26.07
C LYS A 219 14.12 2.98 26.50
N THR A 220 15.08 2.95 25.60
CA THR A 220 16.42 3.49 25.86
C THR A 220 16.33 4.99 26.16
N PRO A 221 16.87 5.49 27.29
CA PRO A 221 16.90 6.92 27.59
C PRO A 221 17.78 7.69 26.60
N LEU A 222 17.28 8.82 26.12
CA LEU A 222 18.07 9.76 25.32
C LEU A 222 19.12 10.44 26.20
N LYS A 223 20.37 10.45 25.77
CA LYS A 223 21.49 11.02 26.52
C LYS A 223 22.18 12.10 25.71
N GLU A 224 22.62 13.15 26.40
CA GLU A 224 23.42 14.19 25.80
C GLU A 224 24.72 13.62 25.18
N GLY A 225 25.08 14.10 24.01
CA GLY A 225 26.27 13.66 23.29
C GLY A 225 26.08 12.34 22.49
N GLN A 226 24.90 11.71 22.53
CA GLN A 226 24.57 10.57 21.71
C GLN A 226 23.72 10.98 20.49
N SER A 227 24.00 10.37 19.35
CA SER A 227 23.15 10.50 18.18
C SER A 227 21.80 9.81 18.40
N VAL A 228 20.76 10.42 17.84
CA VAL A 228 19.43 9.82 17.77
C VAL A 228 19.07 9.72 16.29
N MET A 229 18.82 8.51 15.83
CA MET A 229 18.31 8.28 14.49
C MET A 229 16.77 8.32 14.53
N VAL A 230 16.19 9.07 13.60
CA VAL A 230 14.75 9.15 13.41
C VAL A 230 14.47 8.78 11.97
N ASP A 231 13.85 7.64 11.76
CA ASP A 231 13.51 7.14 10.42
C ASP A 231 12.03 6.77 10.38
N LEU A 232 11.25 7.58 9.67
CA LEU A 232 9.79 7.49 9.67
C LEU A 232 9.20 7.54 8.25
N GLY A 233 8.25 6.66 8.01
CA GLY A 233 7.42 6.69 6.81
C GLY A 233 6.36 7.81 6.84
N GLY A 234 6.28 8.58 5.76
CA GLY A 234 5.28 9.63 5.59
C GLY A 234 4.17 9.22 4.62
N ASN A 235 2.92 9.20 5.08
CA ASN A 235 1.75 8.96 4.25
C ASN A 235 0.72 10.07 4.43
N PHE A 236 0.83 11.13 3.65
CA PHE A 236 -0.01 12.33 3.79
C PHE A 236 -1.17 12.38 2.78
N ASN A 237 -1.12 11.61 1.70
CA ASN A 237 -2.14 11.65 0.65
C ASN A 237 -2.30 10.31 -0.09
N GLY A 238 -1.88 9.22 0.54
CA GLY A 238 -1.86 7.88 -0.06
C GLY A 238 -0.59 7.58 -0.87
N TYR A 239 0.34 8.53 -0.99
CA TYR A 239 1.69 8.35 -1.54
C TYR A 239 2.69 8.41 -0.41
N MET A 240 3.38 7.31 -0.21
CA MET A 240 4.31 7.15 0.90
C MET A 240 5.67 7.71 0.53
N GLY A 241 6.25 8.47 1.45
CA GLY A 241 7.64 8.89 1.44
C GLY A 241 8.36 8.29 2.64
N ASP A 242 9.67 8.33 2.59
CA ASP A 242 10.56 7.90 3.64
C ASP A 242 11.56 9.00 3.93
N MET A 243 11.89 9.21 5.21
CA MET A 243 12.79 10.28 5.64
C MET A 243 13.50 9.88 6.92
N SER A 244 14.81 10.10 6.94
CA SER A 244 15.66 9.87 8.08
C SER A 244 16.66 11.04 8.28
#